data_4ce41972a3efd0f6853a4530b2ac4a0c
#
_entry.id   4ce41972a3efd0f6853a4530b2ac4a0c
#
_cell.length_a   1.000
_cell.length_b   1.000
_cell.length_c   1.000
_cell.angle_alpha   90.00
_cell.angle_beta   90.00
_cell.angle_gamma   90.00
#
_symmetry.space_group_name_H-M   'P 1'
#
loop_
_entity.id
_entity.type
_entity.pdbx_description
1 polymer ?
#
loop_
_entity_poly.entity_id
_entity_poly.type
_entity_poly.pdbx_seq_one_letter_code
_entity_poly.pdbx_strand_id
1 'polypeptide(L)'
;GNYFKLRAIVIRKATDDDIFKRASLLTKDSVHGPFDGTVRVDEDNSCLVINGNPVKIIYASGPNQVSYKDYDINDPIVIDNTGIWRDEKELSVHIQSGASKVILTAPAKGKIKNIVNGINDSIISEGDNLISAASCTTNAIVPILKSINDEFSIKGGHIETVHAYTCLLYTSDAADDYIR
;
A
#
# COMPACT_ATOMS: atom_id res chain seq x y z
N GLY A 1 -9.77 14.25 13.24
CA GLY A 1 -10.96 13.76 12.54
C GLY A 1 -10.59 12.63 11.60
N ASN A 2 -11.38 11.56 11.58
CA ASN A 2 -11.16 10.42 10.68
C ASN A 2 -11.62 10.81 9.28
N TYR A 3 -10.70 11.27 8.45
CA TYR A 3 -10.97 11.64 7.05
C TYR A 3 -11.17 10.42 6.15
N PHE A 4 -10.61 9.26 6.51
CA PHE A 4 -10.69 8.03 5.74
C PHE A 4 -11.28 6.89 6.58
N LYS A 5 -12.04 6.03 5.91
CA LYS A 5 -12.59 4.82 6.50
C LYS A 5 -12.10 3.61 5.72
N LEU A 6 -11.44 2.67 6.38
CA LEU A 6 -11.11 1.39 5.78
C LEU A 6 -12.42 0.62 5.52
N ARG A 7 -12.68 0.28 4.26
CA ARG A 7 -13.93 -0.38 3.84
C ARG A 7 -13.70 -1.86 3.51
N ALA A 8 -12.59 -2.15 2.86
CA ALA A 8 -12.27 -3.51 2.46
C ALA A 8 -10.76 -3.75 2.43
N ILE A 9 -10.39 -5.02 2.53
CA ILE A 9 -9.05 -5.54 2.26
C ILE A 9 -9.20 -6.59 1.16
N VAL A 10 -8.55 -6.36 0.03
CA VAL A 10 -8.54 -7.29 -1.11
C VAL A 10 -7.31 -8.17 -1.03
N ILE A 11 -7.49 -9.47 -1.01
CA ILE A 11 -6.40 -10.45 -0.84
C ILE A 11 -6.62 -11.68 -1.71
N ARG A 12 -5.55 -12.40 -2.00
CA ARG A 12 -5.63 -13.73 -2.58
C ARG A 12 -5.96 -14.75 -1.49
N LYS A 13 -6.95 -15.61 -1.73
CA LYS A 13 -7.25 -16.72 -0.81
C LYS A 13 -6.15 -17.76 -0.91
N ALA A 14 -5.53 -18.07 0.22
CA ALA A 14 -4.47 -19.09 0.29
C ALA A 14 -5.00 -20.43 0.84
N THR A 15 -5.84 -20.36 1.90
CA THR A 15 -6.42 -21.54 2.60
C THR A 15 -7.83 -21.22 3.07
N ASP A 16 -8.57 -22.21 3.55
CA ASP A 16 -9.92 -21.97 4.08
C ASP A 16 -9.91 -21.11 5.34
N ASP A 17 -8.86 -21.23 6.17
CA ASP A 17 -8.69 -20.43 7.40
C ASP A 17 -7.99 -19.05 7.15
N ASP A 18 -7.94 -18.59 5.90
CA ASP A 18 -7.19 -17.39 5.54
C ASP A 18 -7.63 -16.14 6.31
N ILE A 19 -8.92 -15.98 6.57
CA ILE A 19 -9.46 -14.83 7.32
C ILE A 19 -8.90 -14.75 8.75
N PHE A 20 -8.74 -15.88 9.44
CA PHE A 20 -8.14 -15.94 10.78
C PHE A 20 -6.66 -15.61 10.74
N LYS A 21 -5.96 -16.11 9.70
CA LYS A 21 -4.57 -15.77 9.47
C LYS A 21 -4.39 -14.26 9.27
N ARG A 22 -5.27 -13.61 8.49
CA ARG A 22 -5.24 -12.15 8.29
C ARG A 22 -5.52 -11.38 9.57
N ALA A 23 -6.49 -11.81 10.37
CA ALA A 23 -6.73 -11.24 11.69
C ALA A 23 -5.50 -11.34 12.59
N SER A 24 -4.85 -12.50 12.63
CA SER A 24 -3.62 -12.70 13.40
C SER A 24 -2.45 -11.83 12.91
N LEU A 25 -2.27 -11.70 11.60
CA LEU A 25 -1.22 -10.84 11.03
C LEU A 25 -1.47 -9.36 11.31
N LEU A 26 -2.74 -8.93 11.32
CA LEU A 26 -3.08 -7.55 11.67
C LEU A 26 -2.80 -7.23 13.14
N THR A 27 -2.96 -8.20 14.03
CA THR A 27 -2.73 -8.00 15.48
C THR A 27 -1.26 -8.08 15.88
N LYS A 28 -0.40 -8.63 15.02
CA LYS A 28 1.02 -8.91 15.35
C LYS A 28 1.92 -8.32 14.27
N ASP A 29 2.60 -7.26 14.60
CA ASP A 29 3.62 -6.66 13.74
C ASP A 29 5.00 -6.80 14.41
N SER A 30 5.99 -7.29 13.64
CA SER A 30 7.34 -7.54 14.16
C SER A 30 8.17 -6.25 14.31
N VAL A 31 7.76 -5.16 13.68
CA VAL A 31 8.48 -3.88 13.66
C VAL A 31 7.80 -2.87 14.58
N HIS A 32 6.48 -2.73 14.47
CA HIS A 32 5.70 -1.70 15.19
C HIS A 32 5.09 -2.23 16.49
N GLY A 33 5.22 -3.53 16.76
CA GLY A 33 4.64 -4.16 17.94
C GLY A 33 3.16 -4.55 17.75
N PRO A 34 2.48 -4.94 18.85
CA PRO A 34 1.10 -5.37 18.79
C PRO A 34 0.16 -4.22 18.39
N PHE A 35 -0.89 -4.55 17.64
CA PHE A 35 -1.92 -3.60 17.27
C PHE A 35 -2.66 -3.08 18.51
N ASP A 36 -2.70 -1.77 18.69
CA ASP A 36 -3.44 -1.12 19.77
C ASP A 36 -4.93 -1.02 19.40
N GLY A 37 -5.64 -2.11 19.62
CA GLY A 37 -7.06 -2.19 19.29
C GLY A 37 -7.60 -3.60 19.29
N THR A 38 -8.85 -3.74 18.85
CA THR A 38 -9.53 -5.02 18.76
C THR A 38 -9.70 -5.47 17.32
N VAL A 39 -9.45 -6.75 17.06
CA VAL A 39 -9.73 -7.42 15.78
C VAL A 39 -10.52 -8.68 16.07
N ARG A 40 -11.68 -8.81 15.43
CA ARG A 40 -12.54 -10.01 15.49
C ARG A 40 -12.84 -10.48 14.08
N VAL A 41 -13.01 -11.76 13.92
CA VAL A 41 -13.45 -12.38 12.67
C VAL A 41 -14.97 -12.52 12.70
N ASP A 42 -15.61 -12.11 11.63
CA ASP A 42 -17.02 -12.34 11.31
C ASP A 42 -17.06 -13.15 10.02
N GLU A 43 -17.10 -14.48 10.16
CA GLU A 43 -17.06 -15.43 9.04
C GLU A 43 -18.31 -15.33 8.18
N ASP A 44 -19.49 -15.20 8.81
CA ASP A 44 -20.78 -15.16 8.13
C ASP A 44 -20.85 -14.00 7.12
N ASN A 45 -20.27 -12.87 7.49
CA ASN A 45 -20.22 -11.69 6.65
C ASN A 45 -18.90 -11.52 5.89
N SER A 46 -17.94 -12.46 6.02
CA SER A 46 -16.60 -12.34 5.44
C SER A 46 -15.94 -11.00 5.78
N CYS A 47 -15.94 -10.62 7.06
CA CYS A 47 -15.43 -9.35 7.55
C CYS A 47 -14.42 -9.53 8.70
N LEU A 48 -13.49 -8.58 8.80
CA LEU A 48 -12.80 -8.30 10.06
C LEU A 48 -13.49 -7.13 10.75
N VAL A 49 -13.86 -7.29 12.01
CA VAL A 49 -14.38 -6.18 12.82
C VAL A 49 -13.20 -5.57 13.56
N ILE A 50 -12.74 -4.41 13.08
CA ILE A 50 -11.56 -3.71 13.60
C ILE A 50 -12.04 -2.48 14.38
N ASN A 51 -11.78 -2.46 15.68
CA ASN A 51 -12.27 -1.41 16.60
C ASN A 51 -13.77 -1.13 16.42
N GLY A 52 -14.56 -2.19 16.31
CA GLY A 52 -16.01 -2.11 16.12
C GLY A 52 -16.47 -1.79 14.69
N ASN A 53 -15.55 -1.52 13.74
CA ASN A 53 -15.90 -1.22 12.35
C ASN A 53 -15.75 -2.47 11.48
N PRO A 54 -16.77 -2.87 10.72
CA PRO A 54 -16.66 -3.98 9.78
C PRO A 54 -15.82 -3.57 8.57
N VAL A 55 -14.82 -4.40 8.25
CA VAL A 55 -13.94 -4.29 7.10
C VAL A 55 -14.11 -5.54 6.26
N LYS A 56 -14.62 -5.39 5.04
CA LYS A 56 -14.89 -6.51 4.15
C LYS A 56 -13.60 -7.19 3.70
N ILE A 57 -13.56 -8.51 3.73
CA ILE A 57 -12.49 -9.28 3.09
C ILE A 57 -12.98 -9.72 1.71
N ILE A 58 -12.27 -9.26 0.68
CA ILE A 58 -12.58 -9.58 -0.72
C ILE A 58 -11.47 -10.48 -1.24
N TYR A 59 -11.82 -11.66 -1.70
CA TYR A 59 -10.88 -12.59 -2.28
C TYR A 59 -10.83 -12.40 -3.80
N ALA A 60 -9.67 -11.99 -4.31
CA ALA A 60 -9.42 -11.81 -5.73
C ALA A 60 -7.94 -12.07 -6.06
N SER A 61 -7.67 -12.62 -7.23
CA SER A 61 -6.30 -12.84 -7.73
C SER A 61 -5.72 -11.64 -8.46
N GLY A 62 -6.56 -10.66 -8.81
CA GLY A 62 -6.15 -9.44 -9.47
C GLY A 62 -7.25 -8.37 -9.44
N PRO A 63 -6.91 -7.12 -9.75
CA PRO A 63 -7.83 -6.00 -9.67
C PRO A 63 -9.03 -6.10 -10.64
N ASN A 64 -8.87 -6.81 -11.76
CA ASN A 64 -9.92 -7.06 -12.74
C ASN A 64 -11.03 -8.01 -12.24
N GLN A 65 -10.83 -8.65 -11.11
CA GLN A 65 -11.81 -9.56 -10.48
C GLN A 65 -12.61 -8.86 -9.37
N VAL A 66 -12.36 -7.59 -9.13
CA VAL A 66 -13.03 -6.82 -8.08
C VAL A 66 -13.96 -5.79 -8.72
N SER A 67 -15.21 -5.80 -8.29
CA SER A 67 -16.16 -4.69 -8.51
C SER A 67 -16.48 -4.10 -7.14
N TYR A 68 -15.94 -2.93 -6.84
CA TYR A 68 -16.13 -2.31 -5.52
C TYR A 68 -17.61 -1.98 -5.26
N LYS A 69 -18.38 -1.69 -6.31
CA LYS A 69 -19.82 -1.40 -6.21
C LYS A 69 -20.64 -2.59 -5.69
N ASP A 70 -20.21 -3.82 -5.98
CA ASP A 70 -20.89 -5.03 -5.49
C ASP A 70 -20.81 -5.18 -3.96
N TYR A 71 -19.94 -4.40 -3.32
CA TYR A 71 -19.74 -4.33 -1.88
C TYR A 71 -20.19 -3.00 -1.26
N ASP A 72 -21.03 -2.22 -1.97
CA ASP A 72 -21.46 -0.88 -1.54
C ASP A 72 -20.29 0.09 -1.27
N ILE A 73 -19.20 -0.07 -2.01
CA ILE A 73 -18.04 0.79 -1.94
C ILE A 73 -17.98 1.63 -3.21
N ASN A 74 -18.35 2.91 -3.08
CA ASN A 74 -18.37 3.85 -4.20
C ASN A 74 -17.12 4.74 -4.17
N ASP A 75 -16.52 4.90 -5.34
CA ASP A 75 -15.37 5.76 -5.58
C ASP A 75 -14.23 5.63 -4.55
N PRO A 76 -13.78 4.40 -4.22
CA PRO A 76 -12.75 4.21 -3.21
C PRO A 76 -11.39 4.75 -3.69
N ILE A 77 -10.58 5.18 -2.72
CA ILE A 77 -9.14 5.27 -2.90
C ILE A 77 -8.57 3.87 -2.66
N VAL A 78 -7.91 3.31 -3.65
CA VAL A 78 -7.25 2.01 -3.53
C VAL A 78 -5.78 2.21 -3.17
N ILE A 79 -5.33 1.54 -2.12
CA ILE A 79 -3.91 1.47 -1.77
C ILE A 79 -3.40 0.10 -2.21
N ASP A 80 -2.60 0.06 -3.27
CA ASP A 80 -1.99 -1.17 -3.77
C ASP A 80 -0.66 -1.43 -3.07
N ASN A 81 -0.66 -2.44 -2.21
CA ASN A 81 0.52 -2.88 -1.47
C ASN A 81 1.16 -4.14 -2.07
N THR A 82 0.72 -4.57 -3.25
CA THR A 82 1.21 -5.83 -3.84
C THR A 82 2.60 -5.71 -4.44
N GLY A 83 2.95 -4.52 -4.93
CA GLY A 83 4.19 -4.28 -5.66
C GLY A 83 4.28 -5.00 -7.02
N ILE A 84 3.22 -5.71 -7.43
CA ILE A 84 3.15 -6.48 -8.68
C ILE A 84 2.87 -5.57 -9.85
N TRP A 85 1.79 -4.79 -9.76
CA TRP A 85 1.35 -3.85 -10.79
C TRP A 85 2.02 -2.50 -10.57
N ARG A 86 2.85 -2.07 -11.53
CA ARG A 86 3.69 -0.88 -11.33
C ARG A 86 3.59 0.16 -12.43
N ASP A 87 3.00 -0.17 -13.55
CA ASP A 87 2.83 0.77 -14.66
C ASP A 87 1.39 1.28 -14.78
N GLU A 88 1.22 2.28 -15.64
CA GLU A 88 -0.07 2.96 -15.83
C GLU A 88 -1.16 2.01 -16.34
N LYS A 89 -0.81 1.10 -17.26
CA LYS A 89 -1.74 0.14 -17.84
C LYS A 89 -2.27 -0.84 -16.78
N GLU A 90 -1.36 -1.36 -15.98
CA GLU A 90 -1.66 -2.34 -14.93
C GLU A 90 -2.51 -1.70 -13.81
N LEU A 91 -2.11 -0.53 -13.32
CA LEU A 91 -2.81 0.16 -12.23
C LEU A 91 -4.15 0.75 -12.65
N SER A 92 -4.31 1.11 -13.93
CA SER A 92 -5.60 1.61 -14.45
C SER A 92 -6.72 0.59 -14.35
N VAL A 93 -6.42 -0.69 -14.19
CA VAL A 93 -7.43 -1.73 -13.97
C VAL A 93 -8.21 -1.48 -12.68
N HIS A 94 -7.59 -0.94 -11.64
CA HIS A 94 -8.31 -0.53 -10.42
C HIS A 94 -9.32 0.59 -10.69
N ILE A 95 -8.96 1.56 -11.54
CA ILE A 95 -9.87 2.65 -11.94
C ILE A 95 -11.05 2.06 -12.72
N GLN A 96 -10.79 1.15 -13.66
CA GLN A 96 -11.84 0.44 -14.42
C GLN A 96 -12.76 -0.39 -13.51
N SER A 97 -12.22 -0.90 -12.40
CA SER A 97 -12.97 -1.63 -11.35
C SER A 97 -13.78 -0.70 -10.42
N GLY A 98 -13.71 0.62 -10.61
CA GLY A 98 -14.50 1.61 -9.89
C GLY A 98 -13.76 2.40 -8.82
N ALA A 99 -12.42 2.33 -8.78
CA ALA A 99 -11.65 3.20 -7.90
C ALA A 99 -11.59 4.63 -8.45
N SER A 100 -11.67 5.62 -7.56
CA SER A 100 -11.47 7.02 -7.91
C SER A 100 -9.99 7.39 -8.02
N LYS A 101 -9.16 6.74 -7.22
CA LYS A 101 -7.72 6.98 -7.16
C LYS A 101 -6.97 5.72 -6.70
N VAL A 102 -5.76 5.56 -7.20
CA VAL A 102 -4.86 4.45 -6.79
C VAL A 102 -3.57 5.03 -6.23
N ILE A 103 -3.16 4.54 -5.08
CA ILE A 103 -1.87 4.84 -4.46
C ILE A 103 -1.07 3.53 -4.42
N LEU A 104 -0.03 3.46 -5.23
CA LEU A 104 0.92 2.35 -5.21
C LEU A 104 1.94 2.56 -4.09
N THR A 105 2.17 1.58 -3.23
CA THR A 105 3.19 1.65 -2.16
C THR A 105 4.55 1.08 -2.56
N ALA A 106 4.82 1.03 -3.85
CA ALA A 106 6.10 0.63 -4.45
C ALA A 106 6.49 1.63 -5.54
N PRO A 107 7.75 1.66 -6.00
CA PRO A 107 8.16 2.55 -7.08
C PRO A 107 7.38 2.25 -8.36
N ALA A 108 6.73 3.27 -8.90
CA ALA A 108 6.03 3.18 -10.16
C ALA A 108 6.98 3.26 -11.36
N LYS A 109 6.57 2.67 -12.46
CA LYS A 109 7.25 2.74 -13.77
C LYS A 109 6.56 3.76 -14.67
N GLY A 110 7.32 4.28 -15.64
CA GLY A 110 6.79 5.16 -16.68
C GLY A 110 6.49 6.57 -16.17
N LYS A 111 5.27 7.06 -16.43
CA LYS A 111 4.88 8.46 -16.17
C LYS A 111 4.21 8.70 -14.82
N ILE A 112 3.93 7.65 -14.06
CA ILE A 112 3.29 7.77 -12.76
C ILE A 112 4.23 8.52 -11.80
N LYS A 113 3.71 9.54 -11.14
CA LYS A 113 4.48 10.35 -10.20
C LYS A 113 4.83 9.55 -8.95
N ASN A 114 6.13 9.46 -8.66
CA ASN A 114 6.62 8.92 -7.40
C ASN A 114 6.72 10.07 -6.39
N ILE A 115 5.95 10.00 -5.32
CA ILE A 115 5.77 11.07 -4.36
C ILE A 115 6.45 10.70 -3.04
N VAL A 116 7.23 11.65 -2.53
CA VAL A 116 7.75 11.64 -1.16
C VAL A 116 7.11 12.82 -0.43
N ASN A 117 6.33 12.52 0.61
CA ASN A 117 5.59 13.54 1.35
C ASN A 117 6.53 14.60 1.95
N GLY A 118 6.17 15.88 1.83
CA GLY A 118 6.96 17.02 2.27
C GLY A 118 8.16 17.35 1.36
N ILE A 119 8.37 16.62 0.28
CA ILE A 119 9.49 16.84 -0.67
C ILE A 119 8.96 17.29 -2.02
N ASN A 120 8.07 16.51 -2.63
CA ASN A 120 7.54 16.78 -3.96
C ASN A 120 6.03 16.57 -4.08
N ASP A 121 5.32 16.50 -2.99
CA ASP A 121 3.87 16.34 -2.95
C ASP A 121 3.12 17.49 -3.61
N SER A 122 3.74 18.67 -3.69
CA SER A 122 3.21 19.84 -4.43
C SER A 122 3.02 19.61 -5.93
N ILE A 123 3.65 18.57 -6.50
CA ILE A 123 3.46 18.23 -7.93
C ILE A 123 2.18 17.43 -8.19
N ILE A 124 1.48 16.96 -7.13
CA ILE A 124 0.21 16.25 -7.28
C ILE A 124 -0.85 17.24 -7.80
N SER A 125 -1.59 16.83 -8.81
CA SER A 125 -2.70 17.59 -9.38
C SER A 125 -4.01 16.80 -9.24
N GLU A 126 -5.15 17.48 -9.38
CA GLU A 126 -6.48 16.85 -9.29
C GLU A 126 -6.66 15.72 -10.31
N GLY A 127 -6.04 15.84 -11.48
CA GLY A 127 -6.10 14.83 -12.54
C GLY A 127 -5.24 13.58 -12.29
N ASP A 128 -4.40 13.56 -11.24
CA ASP A 128 -3.55 12.42 -10.95
C ASP A 128 -4.35 11.33 -10.22
N ASN A 129 -4.91 10.39 -10.99
CA ASN A 129 -5.64 9.27 -10.44
C ASN A 129 -4.74 8.08 -10.05
N LEU A 130 -3.52 8.06 -10.57
CA LEU A 130 -2.50 7.07 -10.26
C LEU A 130 -1.27 7.78 -9.70
N ILE A 131 -0.91 7.48 -8.46
CA ILE A 131 0.30 8.01 -7.82
C ILE A 131 1.04 6.88 -7.10
N SER A 132 2.33 7.06 -6.91
CA SER A 132 3.15 6.12 -6.14
C SER A 132 3.70 6.83 -4.91
N ALA A 133 3.72 6.16 -3.78
CA ALA A 133 4.38 6.60 -2.56
C ALA A 133 5.92 6.36 -2.59
N ALA A 134 6.48 6.07 -3.76
CA ALA A 134 7.90 5.75 -3.97
C ALA A 134 8.34 4.49 -3.18
N SER A 135 9.66 4.29 -3.02
CA SER A 135 10.19 3.17 -2.26
C SER A 135 10.43 3.52 -0.79
N CYS A 136 10.53 2.50 0.06
CA CYS A 136 10.93 2.66 1.46
C CYS A 136 12.31 3.35 1.57
N THR A 137 13.27 2.94 0.75
CA THR A 137 14.60 3.55 0.68
C THR A 137 14.53 5.02 0.27
N THR A 138 13.73 5.34 -0.76
CA THR A 138 13.54 6.73 -1.21
C THR A 138 12.93 7.59 -0.09
N ASN A 139 11.91 7.09 0.58
CA ASN A 139 11.28 7.80 1.70
C ASN A 139 12.22 7.99 2.91
N ALA A 140 13.14 7.07 3.13
CA ALA A 140 14.13 7.18 4.21
C ALA A 140 15.20 8.22 3.90
N ILE A 141 15.75 8.24 2.68
CA ILE A 141 16.97 9.01 2.37
C ILE A 141 16.67 10.41 1.81
N VAL A 142 15.64 10.58 0.99
CA VAL A 142 15.41 11.84 0.27
C VAL A 142 15.13 13.03 1.19
N PRO A 143 14.38 12.92 2.31
CA PRO A 143 14.22 14.03 3.25
C PRO A 143 15.55 14.50 3.85
N ILE A 144 16.43 13.55 4.17
CA ILE A 144 17.77 13.84 4.71
C ILE A 144 18.63 14.53 3.66
N LEU A 145 18.67 13.97 2.44
CA LEU A 145 19.43 14.54 1.33
C LEU A 145 18.94 15.94 0.98
N LYS A 146 17.62 16.16 0.99
CA LYS A 146 17.05 17.48 0.72
C LYS A 146 17.54 18.50 1.73
N SER A 147 17.47 18.20 3.02
CA SER A 147 17.94 19.13 4.08
C SER A 147 19.42 19.46 3.94
N ILE A 148 20.24 18.46 3.65
CA ILE A 148 21.69 18.67 3.43
C ILE A 148 21.94 19.48 2.15
N ASN A 149 21.22 19.17 1.07
CA ASN A 149 21.40 19.86 -0.20
C ASN A 149 20.99 21.33 -0.14
N ASP A 150 19.88 21.62 0.57
CA ASP A 150 19.37 22.99 0.70
C ASP A 150 20.35 23.88 1.47
N GLU A 151 21.08 23.32 2.45
CA GLU A 151 22.05 24.08 3.27
C GLU A 151 23.46 24.11 2.67
N PHE A 152 23.94 22.97 2.15
CA PHE A 152 25.35 22.79 1.78
C PHE A 152 25.61 22.52 0.31
N SER A 153 24.60 22.25 -0.49
CA SER A 153 24.70 21.86 -1.92
C SER A 153 25.50 20.59 -2.14
N ILE A 154 24.83 19.48 -2.36
CA ILE A 154 25.45 18.16 -2.62
C ILE A 154 25.99 18.13 -4.05
N LYS A 155 27.31 17.88 -4.21
CA LYS A 155 27.96 17.69 -5.52
C LYS A 155 28.00 16.22 -5.96
N GLY A 156 27.94 15.30 -5.03
CA GLY A 156 27.95 13.86 -5.29
C GLY A 156 27.99 13.08 -3.99
N GLY A 157 27.68 11.79 -4.07
CA GLY A 157 27.66 10.92 -2.90
C GLY A 157 27.50 9.46 -3.29
N HIS A 158 27.63 8.60 -2.31
CA HIS A 158 27.33 7.18 -2.38
C HIS A 158 26.26 6.84 -1.36
N ILE A 159 25.28 6.03 -1.74
CA ILE A 159 24.22 5.55 -0.87
C ILE A 159 24.34 4.04 -0.78
N GLU A 160 24.40 3.54 0.44
CA GLU A 160 24.34 2.11 0.74
C GLU A 160 23.18 1.87 1.70
N THR A 161 22.40 0.84 1.44
CA THR A 161 21.22 0.49 2.24
C THR A 161 21.30 -0.94 2.72
N VAL A 162 20.96 -1.16 3.98
CA VAL A 162 20.81 -2.47 4.58
C VAL A 162 19.38 -2.64 5.03
N HIS A 163 18.70 -3.65 4.49
CA HIS A 163 17.32 -3.95 4.84
C HIS A 163 17.26 -5.01 5.93
N ALA A 164 16.56 -4.72 7.02
CA ALA A 164 16.25 -5.72 8.03
C ALA A 164 15.30 -6.77 7.47
N TYR A 165 15.55 -8.02 7.80
CA TYR A 165 14.68 -9.13 7.45
C TYR A 165 13.44 -9.11 8.34
N THR A 166 12.25 -8.97 7.77
CA THR A 166 10.97 -8.96 8.50
C THR A 166 10.05 -10.05 7.97
N CYS A 167 9.11 -10.51 8.80
CA CYS A 167 8.12 -11.53 8.40
C CYS A 167 7.30 -11.11 7.17
N LEU A 168 7.06 -9.81 6.99
CA LEU A 168 6.29 -9.29 5.86
C LEU A 168 7.12 -9.23 4.57
N LEU A 169 8.43 -8.99 4.65
CA LEU A 169 9.33 -9.03 3.50
C LEU A 169 9.46 -10.45 2.91
N TYR A 170 9.30 -11.48 3.73
CA TYR A 170 9.37 -12.87 3.28
C TYR A 170 8.15 -13.30 2.43
N THR A 171 7.04 -12.60 2.56
CA THR A 171 5.79 -12.93 1.86
C THR A 171 5.47 -11.99 0.69
N SER A 172 6.26 -10.93 0.52
CA SER A 172 6.11 -9.97 -0.58
C SER A 172 7.36 -9.97 -1.45
N ASP A 173 7.21 -10.32 -2.71
CA ASP A 173 8.24 -10.28 -3.77
C ASP A 173 8.87 -8.89 -3.98
N ALA A 174 8.40 -7.87 -3.28
CA ALA A 174 8.82 -6.49 -3.47
C ALA A 174 10.28 -6.21 -3.05
N ALA A 175 10.86 -7.07 -2.20
CA ALA A 175 12.27 -6.93 -1.77
C ALA A 175 13.25 -7.63 -2.70
N ASP A 176 12.81 -8.65 -3.46
CA ASP A 176 13.71 -9.45 -4.34
C ASP A 176 14.13 -8.72 -5.61
N ASP A 177 13.41 -7.69 -6.04
CA ASP A 177 13.75 -6.90 -7.23
C ASP A 177 14.98 -5.99 -7.05
N TYR A 178 15.53 -5.86 -5.84
CA TYR A 178 16.69 -5.01 -5.55
C TYR A 178 18.01 -5.77 -5.31
N ILE A 179 18.00 -7.09 -5.42
CA ILE A 179 19.21 -7.93 -5.22
C ILE A 179 19.75 -8.47 -6.57
N ARG A 180 19.38 -7.87 -7.70
CA ARG A 180 19.97 -8.21 -8.98
C ARG A 180 20.72 -7.05 -9.60
#